data_21d1695ac5ae136a34709b57e5ab631a
#
_entry.id   21d1695ac5ae136a34709b57e5ab631a
#
_cell.length_a   1.000
_cell.length_b   1.000
_cell.length_c   1.000
_cell.angle_alpha   90.00
_cell.angle_beta   90.00
_cell.angle_gamma   90.00
#
_symmetry.space_group_name_H-M   'P 1'
#
loop_
_entity.id
_entity.type
_entity.pdbx_description
1 polymer ?
#
loop_
_entity_poly.entity_id
_entity_poly.type
_entity_poly.pdbx_seq_one_letter_code
_entity_poly.pdbx_strand_id
1 'polypeptide(L)'
;MKDKASALVTLEKEGEVSLVCLNDRDSFNSLSENLLKELFDTLKRADEDDSTKVLVLRGSGRGFSAGHNLKEVQKNENESFYRELLNCSKKVMTFLPNLTKPV
;
A
#
# COMPACT_ATOMS: atom_id res chain seq x y z
N MET A 1 2.46 -4.80 20.70
CA MET A 1 1.90 -5.33 19.45
C MET A 1 1.11 -4.23 18.74
N LYS A 2 1.34 -4.06 17.45
CA LYS A 2 0.64 -3.02 16.69
C LYS A 2 -0.84 -3.37 16.55
N ASP A 3 -1.71 -2.42 16.84
CA ASP A 3 -3.13 -2.56 16.64
C ASP A 3 -3.45 -2.61 15.14
N LYS A 4 -4.18 -3.62 14.70
CA LYS A 4 -4.58 -3.76 13.30
C LYS A 4 -5.42 -2.56 12.82
N ALA A 5 -6.21 -1.97 13.72
CA ALA A 5 -7.04 -0.82 13.37
C ALA A 5 -6.23 0.42 13.01
N SER A 6 -4.96 0.50 13.45
CA SER A 6 -4.08 1.62 13.14
C SER A 6 -3.22 1.40 11.90
N ALA A 7 -3.28 0.21 11.30
CA ALA A 7 -2.50 -0.08 10.10
C ALA A 7 -3.11 0.61 8.89
N LEU A 8 -2.26 1.18 8.05
CA LEU A 8 -2.67 1.82 6.80
C LEU A 8 -2.90 0.81 5.67
N VAL A 9 -2.30 -0.37 5.81
CA VAL A 9 -2.50 -1.47 4.86
C VAL A 9 -2.67 -2.74 5.68
N THR A 10 -3.72 -3.51 5.37
CA THR A 10 -3.98 -4.76 6.06
C THR A 10 -3.77 -5.94 5.12
N LEU A 11 -3.45 -7.09 5.71
CA LEU A 11 -3.26 -8.34 4.98
C LEU A 11 -4.16 -9.40 5.60
N GLU A 12 -5.06 -9.94 4.80
CA GLU A 12 -5.94 -11.03 5.21
C GLU A 12 -5.76 -12.21 4.27
N LYS A 13 -6.11 -13.39 4.74
CA LYS A 13 -5.98 -14.60 3.96
C LYS A 13 -7.31 -15.31 3.86
N GLU A 14 -7.72 -15.66 2.64
CA GLU A 14 -8.91 -16.48 2.39
C GLU A 14 -8.48 -17.63 1.50
N GLY A 15 -8.23 -18.79 2.13
CA GLY A 15 -7.72 -19.95 1.40
C GLY A 15 -6.36 -19.64 0.77
N GLU A 16 -6.28 -19.69 -0.54
CA GLU A 16 -5.05 -19.43 -1.30
C GLU A 16 -4.96 -17.99 -1.82
N VAL A 17 -5.89 -17.12 -1.38
CA VAL A 17 -5.93 -15.73 -1.80
C VAL A 17 -5.44 -14.84 -0.66
N SER A 18 -4.50 -13.95 -0.94
CA SER A 18 -4.09 -12.90 -0.02
C SER A 18 -4.79 -11.60 -0.39
N LEU A 19 -5.48 -11.02 0.58
CA LEU A 19 -6.21 -9.77 0.41
C LEU A 19 -5.40 -8.63 1.00
N VAL A 20 -4.86 -7.78 0.15
CA VAL A 20 -4.09 -6.60 0.55
C VAL A 20 -5.02 -5.41 0.45
N CYS A 21 -5.33 -4.79 1.57
CA CYS A 21 -6.34 -3.74 1.62
C CYS A 21 -5.74 -2.41 2.09
N LEU A 22 -5.91 -1.37 1.28
CA LEU A 22 -5.59 0.00 1.69
C LEU A 22 -6.62 0.42 2.73
N ASN A 23 -6.15 0.87 3.89
CA ASN A 23 -7.02 1.10 5.05
C ASN A 23 -6.78 2.47 5.68
N ASP A 24 -6.84 3.50 4.87
CA ASP A 24 -6.75 4.89 5.31
C ASP A 24 -7.98 5.66 4.80
N ARG A 25 -9.13 5.28 5.32
CA ARG A 25 -10.43 5.77 4.84
C ARG A 25 -10.58 7.28 4.99
N ASP A 26 -10.04 7.85 6.06
CA ASP A 26 -10.17 9.28 6.35
C ASP A 26 -9.48 10.15 5.29
N SER A 27 -8.45 9.62 4.64
CA SER A 27 -7.78 10.31 3.55
C SER A 27 -8.14 9.72 2.17
N PHE A 28 -9.19 8.89 2.10
CA PHE A 28 -9.61 8.17 0.88
C PHE A 28 -8.47 7.32 0.31
N ASN A 29 -7.72 6.67 1.21
CA ASN A 29 -6.60 5.79 0.87
C ASN A 29 -5.56 6.51 0.01
N SER A 30 -5.27 7.77 0.32
CA SER A 30 -4.28 8.53 -0.44
C SER A 30 -2.89 7.91 -0.28
N LEU A 31 -2.08 8.05 -1.31
CA LEU A 31 -0.75 7.43 -1.37
C LEU A 31 0.27 8.29 -0.62
N SER A 32 0.14 8.33 0.71
CA SER A 32 1.12 8.98 1.58
C SER A 32 2.40 8.15 1.63
N GLU A 33 3.48 8.76 2.09
CA GLU A 33 4.74 8.04 2.27
C GLU A 33 4.57 6.82 3.16
N ASN A 34 3.86 6.99 4.29
CA ASN A 34 3.66 5.88 5.23
C ASN A 34 2.81 4.76 4.63
N LEU A 35 1.75 5.11 3.90
CA LEU A 35 0.92 4.10 3.26
C LEU A 35 1.72 3.34 2.20
N LEU A 36 2.50 4.04 1.40
CA LEU A 36 3.33 3.42 0.36
C LEU A 36 4.35 2.44 0.96
N LYS A 37 4.98 2.81 2.08
CA LYS A 37 5.93 1.93 2.75
C LYS A 37 5.26 0.67 3.28
N GLU A 38 4.11 0.82 3.93
CA GLU A 38 3.34 -0.33 4.42
C GLU A 38 2.85 -1.21 3.28
N LEU A 39 2.43 -0.59 2.18
CA LEU A 39 1.96 -1.33 1.00
C LEU A 39 3.07 -2.18 0.40
N PHE A 40 4.25 -1.60 0.25
CA PHE A 40 5.39 -2.34 -0.27
C PHE A 40 5.71 -3.57 0.59
N ASP A 41 5.81 -3.38 1.90
CA ASP A 41 6.11 -4.47 2.83
C ASP A 41 5.03 -5.53 2.83
N THR A 42 3.77 -5.13 2.75
CA THR A 42 2.63 -6.05 2.75
C THR A 42 2.60 -6.87 1.46
N LEU A 43 2.81 -6.23 0.33
CA LEU A 43 2.86 -6.92 -0.96
C LEU A 43 4.02 -7.93 -0.99
N LYS A 44 5.16 -7.55 -0.44
CA LYS A 44 6.32 -8.42 -0.38
C LYS A 44 6.03 -9.67 0.45
N ARG A 45 5.42 -9.49 1.64
CA ARG A 45 5.05 -10.62 2.50
C ARG A 45 4.05 -11.55 1.83
N ALA A 46 3.06 -10.98 1.15
CA ALA A 46 2.05 -11.77 0.45
C ALA A 46 2.68 -12.56 -0.71
N ASP A 47 3.58 -11.93 -1.43
CA ASP A 47 4.24 -12.57 -2.58
C ASP A 47 5.19 -13.70 -2.14
N GLU A 48 5.80 -13.57 -0.95
CA GLU A 48 6.71 -14.57 -0.40
C GLU A 48 5.98 -15.74 0.28
N ASP A 49 4.69 -15.62 0.50
CA ASP A 49 3.90 -16.65 1.16
C ASP A 49 3.58 -17.77 0.16
N ASP A 50 4.21 -18.92 0.37
CA ASP A 50 4.07 -20.09 -0.53
C ASP A 50 2.63 -20.60 -0.62
N SER A 51 1.80 -20.36 0.40
CA SER A 51 0.41 -20.79 0.40
C SER A 51 -0.52 -19.82 -0.36
N THR A 52 -0.01 -18.66 -0.76
CA THR A 52 -0.76 -17.71 -1.56
C THR A 52 -0.58 -17.99 -3.05
N LYS A 53 -1.68 -18.13 -3.77
CA LYS A 53 -1.66 -18.34 -5.23
C LYS A 53 -1.99 -17.07 -6.00
N VAL A 54 -2.77 -16.17 -5.38
CA VAL A 54 -3.26 -14.95 -6.01
C VAL A 54 -3.30 -13.86 -4.95
N LEU A 55 -2.96 -12.63 -5.35
CA LEU A 55 -3.15 -11.45 -4.52
C LEU A 55 -4.34 -10.64 -5.04
N VAL A 56 -5.14 -10.10 -4.12
CA VAL A 56 -6.17 -9.13 -4.46
C VAL A 56 -5.81 -7.83 -3.74
N LEU A 57 -5.68 -6.76 -4.48
CA LEU A 57 -5.40 -5.43 -3.94
C LEU A 57 -6.69 -4.62 -4.00
N ARG A 58 -7.14 -4.12 -2.85
CA ARG A 58 -8.38 -3.36 -2.77
C ARG A 58 -8.24 -2.20 -1.79
N GLY A 59 -9.22 -1.30 -1.81
CA GLY A 59 -9.27 -0.19 -0.87
C GLY A 59 -10.51 -0.30 0.01
N SER A 60 -10.37 0.02 1.29
CA SER A 60 -11.53 0.11 2.19
C SER A 60 -12.26 1.44 1.95
N GLY A 61 -13.57 1.44 2.22
CA GLY A 61 -14.39 2.64 2.07
C GLY A 61 -14.99 2.77 0.68
N ARG A 62 -15.21 4.01 0.27
CA ARG A 62 -16.01 4.34 -0.93
C ARG A 62 -15.26 4.18 -2.25
N GLY A 63 -13.94 4.17 -2.21
CA GLY A 63 -13.14 4.06 -3.41
C GLY A 63 -11.83 3.35 -3.14
N PHE A 64 -11.07 3.10 -4.19
CA PHE A 64 -9.79 2.42 -4.07
C PHE A 64 -8.75 3.34 -3.44
N SER A 65 -8.42 4.43 -4.11
CA SER A 65 -7.42 5.40 -3.66
C SER A 65 -7.64 6.73 -4.37
N ALA A 66 -7.41 7.83 -3.63
CA ALA A 66 -7.48 9.18 -4.19
C ALA A 66 -6.18 9.62 -4.87
N GLY A 67 -5.14 8.76 -4.85
CA GLY A 67 -3.83 9.12 -5.39
C GLY A 67 -2.97 9.80 -4.34
N HIS A 68 -1.96 10.55 -4.77
CA HIS A 68 -1.04 11.20 -3.84
C HIS A 68 -1.75 12.17 -2.90
N ASN A 69 -1.27 12.25 -1.66
CA ASN A 69 -1.84 13.12 -0.64
C ASN A 69 -1.35 14.55 -0.84
N LEU A 70 -2.21 15.40 -1.42
CA LEU A 70 -1.85 16.79 -1.71
C LEU A 70 -1.56 17.59 -0.45
N LYS A 71 -2.24 17.29 0.66
CA LYS A 71 -1.98 17.96 1.94
C LYS A 71 -0.58 17.67 2.44
N GLU A 72 -0.14 16.42 2.29
CA GLU A 72 1.21 16.01 2.68
C GLU A 72 2.25 16.74 1.82
N VAL A 73 2.00 16.85 0.52
CA VAL A 73 2.89 17.55 -0.42
C VAL A 73 2.98 19.03 -0.08
N GLN A 74 1.83 19.68 0.18
CA GLN A 74 1.80 21.10 0.52
C GLN A 74 2.48 21.39 1.86
N LYS A 75 2.34 20.48 2.82
CA LYS A 75 2.88 20.67 4.16
C LYS A 75 4.40 20.52 4.22
N ASN A 76 4.97 19.78 3.31
CA ASN A 76 6.40 19.45 3.29
C ASN A 76 7.04 19.95 2.00
N GLU A 77 7.12 21.27 1.84
CA GLU A 77 7.64 21.90 0.63
C GLU A 77 9.17 21.88 0.58
N ASN A 78 9.75 20.68 0.41
CA ASN A 78 11.19 20.58 0.20
C ASN A 78 11.51 19.42 -0.75
N GLU A 79 12.63 19.58 -1.43
CA GLU A 79 13.05 18.62 -2.46
C GLU A 79 13.31 17.22 -1.90
N SER A 80 13.88 17.15 -0.70
CA SER A 80 14.16 15.85 -0.07
C SER A 80 12.90 15.04 0.19
N PHE A 81 11.83 15.72 0.65
CA PHE A 81 10.56 15.08 0.87
C PHE A 81 9.95 14.58 -0.44
N TYR A 82 9.93 15.42 -1.46
CA TYR A 82 9.38 15.05 -2.77
C TYR A 82 10.13 13.88 -3.37
N ARG A 83 11.44 13.88 -3.26
CA ARG A 83 12.28 12.79 -3.77
C ARG A 83 11.99 11.48 -3.06
N GLU A 84 11.85 11.52 -1.73
CA GLU A 84 11.54 10.32 -0.94
C GLU A 84 10.15 9.79 -1.27
N LEU A 85 9.16 10.68 -1.39
CA LEU A 85 7.80 10.29 -1.77
C LEU A 85 7.77 9.62 -3.15
N LEU A 86 8.45 10.21 -4.12
CA LEU A 86 8.53 9.65 -5.47
C LEU A 86 9.26 8.32 -5.48
N ASN A 87 10.30 8.17 -4.66
CA ASN A 87 11.01 6.90 -4.53
C ASN A 87 10.13 5.80 -3.96
N CYS A 88 9.34 6.11 -2.93
CA CYS A 88 8.40 5.16 -2.35
C CYS A 88 7.35 4.74 -3.37
N SER A 89 6.81 5.71 -4.12
CA SER A 89 5.84 5.46 -5.18
C SER A 89 6.44 4.58 -6.28
N LYS A 90 7.64 4.90 -6.72
CA LYS A 90 8.35 4.15 -7.75
C LYS A 90 8.59 2.70 -7.33
N LYS A 91 8.97 2.49 -6.07
CA LYS A 91 9.18 1.13 -5.54
C LYS A 91 7.94 0.27 -5.69
N VAL A 92 6.77 0.80 -5.29
CA VAL A 92 5.51 0.07 -5.39
C VAL A 92 5.15 -0.16 -6.85
N MET A 93 5.24 0.87 -7.68
CA MET A 93 4.82 0.79 -9.09
C MET A 93 5.71 -0.16 -9.91
N THR A 94 6.98 -0.28 -9.57
CA THR A 94 7.87 -1.23 -10.24
C THR A 94 7.75 -2.63 -9.65
N PHE A 95 7.41 -2.75 -8.37
CA PHE A 95 7.28 -4.04 -7.71
C PHE A 95 6.02 -4.80 -8.15
N LEU A 96 4.90 -4.09 -8.30
CA LEU A 96 3.62 -4.72 -8.69
C LEU A 96 3.71 -5.60 -9.94
N PRO A 97 4.23 -5.11 -11.07
CA PRO A 97 4.32 -5.95 -12.26
C PRO A 97 5.37 -7.06 -12.17
N ASN A 98 6.24 -6.99 -11.17
CA ASN A 98 7.29 -8.00 -10.97
C ASN A 98 6.98 -9.00 -9.87
N LEU A 99 5.76 -8.96 -9.32
CA LEU A 99 5.32 -9.98 -8.37
C LEU A 99 5.32 -11.34 -9.04
N THR A 100 5.65 -12.38 -8.27
CA THR A 100 5.69 -13.75 -8.79
C THR A 100 4.30 -14.34 -8.95
N LYS A 101 3.30 -13.75 -8.29
CA LYS A 101 1.91 -14.22 -8.30
C LYS A 101 1.01 -13.20 -8.98
N PRO A 102 -0.10 -13.64 -9.59
CA PRO A 102 -1.08 -12.73 -10.19
C PRO A 102 -1.67 -11.80 -9.14
N VAL A 103 -1.92 -10.58 -9.59
CA VAL A 103 -2.54 -9.55 -8.75
C VAL A 103 -3.73 -8.95 -9.49
#